data_baf44c336247bffb49741632b7b1401b
#
_entry.id   baf44c336247bffb49741632b7b1401b
#
_cell.length_a   1.000
_cell.length_b   1.000
_cell.length_c   1.000
_cell.angle_alpha   90.00
_cell.angle_beta   90.00
_cell.angle_gamma   90.00
#
_symmetry.space_group_name_H-M   'P 1'
#
loop_
_entity.id
_entity.type
_entity.pdbx_description
1 polymer ?
#
loop_
_entity_poly.entity_id
_entity_poly.type
_entity_poly.pdbx_seq_one_letter_code
_entity_poly.pdbx_strand_id
1 'polypeptide(L)'
;MRMLRRVNTKDIVPTNLNYTYELMQTNIKALRKRYSFLNIGNMGKSVLGKDIPYVKIGNGNKEVIYSGGIHASEWITSLLMMKFVENFCKSVVNNFNIYGQSARNIFNQVSIYVVPMVNPDGVDLVTGAIKSNTKEYESAKKIANNYSKISFPNGWKANINGVDFKNFQPFCKVL
;
A
#
# COMPACT_ATOMS: atom_id res chain seq x y z
N MET A 1 -21.89 11.71 -23.80
CA MET A 1 -20.44 11.58 -23.59
C MET A 1 -20.00 12.70 -22.64
N ARG A 2 -19.80 12.43 -21.36
CA ARG A 2 -19.48 13.45 -20.36
C ARG A 2 -18.00 13.81 -20.52
N MET A 3 -17.70 15.04 -20.95
CA MET A 3 -16.32 15.55 -20.99
C MET A 3 -15.68 15.41 -19.61
N LEU A 4 -14.68 14.54 -19.49
CA LEU A 4 -13.85 14.48 -18.30
C LEU A 4 -13.06 15.80 -18.23
N ARG A 5 -13.42 16.67 -17.28
CA ARG A 5 -12.66 17.91 -17.01
C ARG A 5 -11.21 17.52 -16.72
N ARG A 6 -10.25 18.28 -17.25
CA ARG A 6 -8.83 18.17 -16.87
C ARG A 6 -8.74 18.19 -15.35
N VAL A 7 -8.27 17.09 -14.77
CA VAL A 7 -8.15 16.95 -13.32
C VAL A 7 -6.88 17.66 -12.87
N ASN A 8 -6.98 18.38 -11.75
CA ASN A 8 -5.85 19.03 -11.09
C ASN A 8 -4.66 18.05 -10.96
N THR A 9 -3.51 18.42 -11.51
CA THR A 9 -2.33 17.58 -11.61
C THR A 9 -1.48 17.55 -10.32
N LYS A 10 -1.87 18.31 -9.28
CA LYS A 10 -1.13 18.33 -8.01
C LYS A 10 -1.14 16.94 -7.37
N ASP A 11 0.03 16.49 -6.97
CA ASP A 11 0.23 15.19 -6.32
C ASP A 11 -0.54 15.10 -4.99
N ILE A 12 -1.17 13.94 -4.77
CA ILE A 12 -1.82 13.57 -3.51
C ILE A 12 -0.84 12.81 -2.64
N VAL A 13 -0.09 11.89 -3.25
CA VAL A 13 0.84 11.01 -2.55
C VAL A 13 2.19 11.71 -2.40
N PRO A 14 2.59 12.14 -1.19
CA PRO A 14 3.87 12.79 -0.96
C PRO A 14 5.00 11.76 -1.05
N THR A 15 6.20 12.20 -1.49
CA THR A 15 7.37 11.32 -1.67
C THR A 15 8.54 11.64 -0.74
N ASN A 16 8.37 12.59 0.17
CA ASN A 16 9.43 13.13 1.03
C ASN A 16 9.18 12.90 2.53
N LEU A 17 8.32 11.93 2.86
CA LEU A 17 7.94 11.60 4.24
C LEU A 17 8.03 10.08 4.48
N ASN A 18 8.25 9.67 5.73
CA ASN A 18 8.07 8.29 6.14
C ASN A 18 6.59 7.90 5.94
N TYR A 19 6.37 6.83 5.21
CA TYR A 19 5.02 6.47 4.77
C TYR A 19 4.31 5.59 5.80
N THR A 20 3.58 6.23 6.70
CA THR A 20 2.82 5.58 7.78
C THR A 20 1.47 5.05 7.30
N TYR A 21 0.84 4.19 8.11
CA TYR A 21 -0.52 3.70 7.86
C TYR A 21 -1.55 4.85 7.77
N GLU A 22 -1.49 5.81 8.67
CA GLU A 22 -2.42 6.96 8.67
C GLU A 22 -2.30 7.79 7.38
N LEU A 23 -1.06 8.01 6.93
CA LEU A 23 -0.80 8.73 5.68
C LEU A 23 -1.34 7.96 4.47
N MET A 24 -1.16 6.65 4.45
CA MET A 24 -1.74 5.77 3.42
C MET A 24 -3.28 5.88 3.39
N GLN A 25 -3.95 5.78 4.53
CA GLN A 25 -5.40 5.92 4.63
C GLN A 25 -5.90 7.27 4.13
N THR A 26 -5.20 8.34 4.50
CA THR A 26 -5.50 9.70 4.06
C THR A 26 -5.39 9.82 2.53
N ASN A 27 -4.32 9.25 1.96
CA ASN A 27 -4.10 9.27 0.53
C ASN A 27 -5.13 8.42 -0.24
N ILE A 28 -5.52 7.25 0.28
CA ILE A 28 -6.59 6.42 -0.30
C ILE A 28 -7.90 7.21 -0.37
N LYS A 29 -8.29 7.86 0.73
CA LYS A 29 -9.50 8.70 0.78
C LYS A 29 -9.45 9.84 -0.24
N ALA A 30 -8.31 10.53 -0.32
CA ALA A 30 -8.12 11.63 -1.26
C ALA A 30 -8.13 11.17 -2.74
N LEU A 31 -7.48 10.04 -3.03
CA LEU A 31 -7.49 9.43 -4.37
C LEU A 31 -8.90 8.98 -4.77
N ARG A 32 -9.63 8.31 -3.86
CA ARG A 32 -11.02 7.90 -4.11
C ARG A 32 -11.94 9.09 -4.38
N LYS A 33 -11.74 10.20 -3.65
CA LYS A 33 -12.50 11.46 -3.87
C LYS A 33 -12.20 12.06 -5.25
N ARG A 34 -10.93 12.01 -5.69
CA ARG A 34 -10.51 12.54 -7.00
C ARG A 34 -10.87 11.65 -8.17
N TYR A 35 -10.77 10.34 -7.99
CA TYR A 35 -10.93 9.31 -9.01
C TYR A 35 -12.08 8.36 -8.62
N SER A 36 -13.30 8.74 -8.95
CA SER A 36 -14.54 8.03 -8.55
C SER A 36 -14.63 6.59 -9.07
N PHE A 37 -13.85 6.24 -10.09
CA PHE A 37 -13.78 4.89 -10.64
C PHE A 37 -12.94 3.92 -9.80
N LEU A 38 -12.22 4.38 -8.78
CA LEU A 38 -11.50 3.50 -7.86
C LEU A 38 -12.49 2.75 -6.95
N ASN A 39 -12.29 1.45 -6.81
CA ASN A 39 -12.97 0.65 -5.79
C ASN A 39 -12.00 0.35 -4.66
N ILE A 40 -12.48 0.56 -3.42
CA ILE A 40 -11.70 0.31 -2.21
C ILE A 40 -12.39 -0.82 -1.46
N GLY A 41 -11.61 -1.84 -1.11
CA GLY A 41 -12.06 -2.92 -0.25
C GLY A 41 -11.07 -3.20 0.87
N ASN A 42 -11.33 -4.24 1.63
CA ASN A 42 -10.51 -4.63 2.78
C ASN A 42 -10.23 -6.14 2.71
N MET A 43 -8.97 -6.53 2.87
CA MET A 43 -8.54 -7.93 2.88
C MET A 43 -8.60 -8.57 4.28
N GLY A 44 -8.75 -7.76 5.31
CA GLY A 44 -8.75 -8.21 6.70
C GLY A 44 -8.16 -7.20 7.65
N LYS A 45 -7.71 -7.67 8.80
CA LYS A 45 -7.13 -6.83 9.84
C LYS A 45 -5.73 -7.29 10.24
N SER A 46 -4.92 -6.32 10.62
CA SER A 46 -3.61 -6.59 11.24
C SER A 46 -3.78 -7.10 12.68
N VAL A 47 -2.66 -7.44 13.32
CA VAL A 47 -2.63 -7.86 14.74
C VAL A 47 -3.21 -6.78 15.66
N LEU A 48 -2.93 -5.50 15.39
CA LEU A 48 -3.46 -4.38 16.16
C LEU A 48 -4.84 -3.89 15.68
N GLY A 49 -5.50 -4.66 14.82
CA GLY A 49 -6.87 -4.38 14.36
C GLY A 49 -6.97 -3.33 13.24
N LYS A 50 -5.86 -2.89 12.65
CA LYS A 50 -5.87 -1.98 11.50
C LYS A 50 -6.40 -2.71 10.26
N ASP A 51 -7.19 -2.02 9.46
CA ASP A 51 -7.64 -2.55 8.16
C ASP A 51 -6.47 -2.72 7.19
N ILE A 52 -6.52 -3.77 6.36
CA ILE A 52 -5.59 -4.00 5.26
C ILE A 52 -6.34 -3.70 3.96
N PRO A 53 -6.36 -2.43 3.51
CA PRO A 53 -7.14 -2.05 2.35
C PRO A 53 -6.48 -2.51 1.05
N TYR A 54 -7.32 -2.75 0.05
CA TYR A 54 -6.88 -2.79 -1.34
C TYR A 54 -7.56 -1.70 -2.17
N VAL A 55 -6.87 -1.26 -3.22
CA VAL A 55 -7.39 -0.35 -4.23
C VAL A 55 -7.50 -1.12 -5.54
N LYS A 56 -8.72 -1.25 -6.07
CA LYS A 56 -8.96 -1.84 -7.40
C LYS A 56 -9.04 -0.72 -8.44
N ILE A 57 -8.26 -0.87 -9.52
CA ILE A 57 -8.24 0.01 -10.68
C ILE A 57 -8.52 -0.84 -11.93
N GLY A 58 -9.47 -0.40 -12.74
CA GLY A 58 -9.84 -1.11 -13.96
C GLY A 58 -11.04 -2.03 -13.78
N ASN A 59 -11.56 -2.50 -14.92
CA ASN A 59 -12.78 -3.31 -15.02
C ASN A 59 -12.65 -4.45 -16.03
N GLY A 60 -11.42 -4.77 -16.44
CA GLY A 60 -11.16 -5.87 -17.35
C GLY A 60 -11.21 -7.23 -16.68
N ASN A 61 -11.26 -8.28 -17.51
CA ASN A 61 -11.36 -9.67 -17.06
C ASN A 61 -10.01 -10.28 -16.64
N LYS A 62 -8.90 -9.66 -17.03
CA LYS A 62 -7.56 -10.08 -16.59
C LYS A 62 -7.28 -9.44 -15.24
N GLU A 63 -7.00 -10.25 -14.23
CA GLU A 63 -6.75 -9.76 -12.88
C GLU A 63 -5.27 -9.87 -12.52
N VAL A 64 -4.73 -8.82 -11.92
CA VAL A 64 -3.38 -8.80 -11.36
C VAL A 64 -3.41 -8.19 -9.98
N ILE A 65 -2.54 -8.66 -9.10
CA ILE A 65 -2.39 -8.14 -7.74
C ILE A 65 -0.95 -7.65 -7.53
N TYR A 66 -0.82 -6.47 -6.94
CA TYR A 66 0.43 -5.93 -6.44
C TYR A 66 0.32 -5.67 -4.94
N SER A 67 1.37 -5.99 -4.20
CA SER A 67 1.43 -5.74 -2.76
C SER A 67 2.72 -5.03 -2.38
N GLY A 68 2.64 -4.18 -1.36
CA GLY A 68 3.76 -3.48 -0.75
C GLY A 68 3.70 -3.58 0.77
N GLY A 69 4.79 -3.15 1.45
CA GLY A 69 4.86 -3.14 2.90
C GLY A 69 4.64 -4.52 3.54
N ILE A 70 5.14 -5.58 2.92
CA ILE A 70 5.12 -6.94 3.48
C ILE A 70 6.11 -7.00 4.64
N HIS A 71 7.37 -6.65 4.41
CA HIS A 71 8.33 -6.46 5.48
C HIS A 71 8.26 -5.01 5.99
N ALA A 72 8.28 -4.85 7.29
CA ALA A 72 8.11 -3.56 7.94
C ALA A 72 9.18 -2.53 7.53
N SER A 73 10.45 -2.93 7.44
CA SER A 73 11.57 -2.06 7.01
C SER A 73 11.50 -1.62 5.55
N GLU A 74 10.66 -2.28 4.75
CA GLU A 74 10.48 -1.99 3.33
C GLU A 74 9.26 -1.08 3.08
N TRP A 75 8.94 -0.18 4.02
CA TRP A 75 7.80 0.75 3.95
C TRP A 75 7.79 1.61 2.68
N ILE A 76 8.95 1.81 2.05
CA ILE A 76 9.06 2.52 0.78
C ILE A 76 8.24 1.85 -0.33
N THR A 77 8.06 0.53 -0.28
CA THR A 77 7.24 -0.20 -1.25
C THR A 77 5.75 0.15 -1.13
N SER A 78 5.27 0.49 0.08
CA SER A 78 3.91 1.01 0.28
C SER A 78 3.71 2.36 -0.42
N LEU A 79 4.70 3.25 -0.29
CA LEU A 79 4.71 4.53 -1.00
C LEU A 79 4.73 4.33 -2.52
N LEU A 80 5.57 3.40 -3.00
CA LEU A 80 5.66 3.07 -4.42
C LEU A 80 4.31 2.59 -4.97
N MET A 81 3.62 1.70 -4.25
CA MET A 81 2.30 1.21 -4.63
C MET A 81 1.27 2.35 -4.72
N MET A 82 1.24 3.23 -3.75
CA MET A 82 0.30 4.36 -3.75
C MET A 82 0.62 5.38 -4.84
N LYS A 83 1.91 5.61 -5.12
CA LYS A 83 2.34 6.47 -6.22
C LYS A 83 2.00 5.86 -7.58
N PHE A 84 2.13 4.54 -7.72
CA PHE A 84 1.66 3.80 -8.89
C PHE A 84 0.15 4.02 -9.11
N VAL A 85 -0.68 3.84 -8.06
CA VAL A 85 -2.13 4.09 -8.12
C VAL A 85 -2.41 5.52 -8.62
N GLU A 86 -1.77 6.52 -8.02
CA GLU A 86 -1.96 7.91 -8.41
C GLU A 86 -1.60 8.18 -9.87
N ASN A 87 -0.42 7.72 -10.30
CA ASN A 87 0.09 7.96 -11.66
C ASN A 87 -0.75 7.22 -12.70
N PHE A 88 -1.18 5.99 -12.41
CA PHE A 88 -2.05 5.24 -13.31
C PHE A 88 -3.40 5.96 -13.48
N CYS A 89 -4.02 6.40 -12.38
CA CYS A 89 -5.27 7.17 -12.44
C CYS A 89 -5.12 8.47 -13.25
N LYS A 90 -4.02 9.20 -13.07
CA LYS A 90 -3.70 10.39 -13.88
C LYS A 90 -3.63 10.05 -15.36
N SER A 91 -2.95 8.94 -15.69
CA SER A 91 -2.81 8.50 -17.08
C SER A 91 -4.15 8.11 -17.71
N VAL A 92 -5.02 7.42 -16.95
CA VAL A 92 -6.37 7.06 -17.42
C VAL A 92 -7.21 8.30 -17.73
N VAL A 93 -7.22 9.28 -16.81
CA VAL A 93 -8.04 10.51 -16.99
C VAL A 93 -7.53 11.37 -18.14
N ASN A 94 -6.23 11.52 -18.27
CA ASN A 94 -5.61 12.37 -19.30
C ASN A 94 -5.35 11.62 -20.61
N ASN A 95 -5.72 10.33 -20.70
CA ASN A 95 -5.52 9.48 -21.87
C ASN A 95 -4.04 9.38 -22.30
N PHE A 96 -3.13 9.29 -21.32
CA PHE A 96 -1.71 9.10 -21.58
C PHE A 96 -1.41 7.65 -21.96
N ASN A 97 -0.30 7.45 -22.67
CA ASN A 97 0.25 6.13 -22.92
C ASN A 97 1.17 5.71 -21.79
N ILE A 98 1.13 4.42 -21.46
CA ILE A 98 2.04 3.74 -20.54
C ILE A 98 2.73 2.64 -21.35
N TYR A 99 4.04 2.76 -21.56
CA TYR A 99 4.83 1.85 -22.39
C TYR A 99 4.21 1.56 -23.77
N GLY A 100 3.77 2.62 -24.44
CA GLY A 100 3.17 2.51 -25.79
C GLY A 100 1.69 2.09 -25.84
N GLN A 101 1.09 1.74 -24.70
CA GLN A 101 -0.33 1.37 -24.59
C GLN A 101 -1.16 2.49 -23.97
N SER A 102 -2.35 2.74 -24.48
CA SER A 102 -3.27 3.67 -23.85
C SER A 102 -3.65 3.21 -22.44
N ALA A 103 -3.49 4.07 -21.44
CA ALA A 103 -3.88 3.78 -20.06
C ALA A 103 -5.38 3.42 -19.94
N ARG A 104 -6.25 4.03 -20.77
CA ARG A 104 -7.68 3.65 -20.84
C ARG A 104 -7.89 2.26 -21.39
N ASN A 105 -7.09 1.87 -22.37
CA ASN A 105 -7.16 0.52 -22.93
C ASN A 105 -6.75 -0.53 -21.87
N ILE A 106 -5.66 -0.28 -21.15
CA ILE A 106 -5.24 -1.12 -20.03
C ILE A 106 -6.35 -1.18 -18.96
N PHE A 107 -6.92 -0.04 -18.58
CA PHE A 107 -8.01 0.05 -17.61
C PHE A 107 -9.23 -0.81 -17.99
N ASN A 108 -9.57 -0.86 -19.30
CA ASN A 108 -10.71 -1.64 -19.79
C ASN A 108 -10.41 -3.14 -19.92
N GLN A 109 -9.14 -3.55 -20.02
CA GLN A 109 -8.75 -4.95 -20.23
C GLN A 109 -8.30 -5.65 -18.95
N VAL A 110 -7.82 -4.89 -17.95
CA VAL A 110 -7.19 -5.43 -16.75
C VAL A 110 -7.87 -4.85 -15.50
N SER A 111 -8.07 -5.68 -14.50
CA SER A 111 -8.39 -5.29 -13.13
C SER A 111 -7.15 -5.40 -12.26
N ILE A 112 -6.64 -4.27 -11.80
CA ILE A 112 -5.42 -4.19 -10.99
C ILE A 112 -5.82 -4.01 -9.54
N TYR A 113 -5.48 -4.99 -8.68
CA TYR A 113 -5.64 -4.91 -7.24
C TYR A 113 -4.31 -4.50 -6.61
N VAL A 114 -4.31 -3.41 -5.90
CA VAL A 114 -3.12 -2.91 -5.18
C VAL A 114 -3.38 -2.98 -3.69
N VAL A 115 -2.59 -3.78 -2.97
CA VAL A 115 -2.55 -3.84 -1.50
C VAL A 115 -1.34 -3.03 -1.04
N PRO A 116 -1.50 -1.74 -0.68
CA PRO A 116 -0.35 -0.86 -0.51
C PRO A 116 0.50 -1.23 0.70
N MET A 117 -0.10 -1.80 1.76
CA MET A 117 0.57 -2.06 3.03
C MET A 117 0.00 -3.31 3.67
N VAL A 118 0.69 -4.44 3.50
CA VAL A 118 0.26 -5.75 4.04
C VAL A 118 0.53 -5.84 5.55
N ASN A 119 1.58 -5.19 6.02
CA ASN A 119 2.03 -5.21 7.43
C ASN A 119 1.97 -3.80 8.06
N PRO A 120 0.75 -3.25 8.29
CA PRO A 120 0.63 -1.88 8.76
C PRO A 120 1.17 -1.63 10.17
N ASP A 121 1.16 -2.64 11.05
CA ASP A 121 1.70 -2.51 12.40
C ASP A 121 3.22 -2.48 12.40
N GLY A 122 3.85 -3.37 11.63
CA GLY A 122 5.29 -3.38 11.47
C GLY A 122 5.80 -2.11 10.79
N VAL A 123 5.12 -1.64 9.75
CA VAL A 123 5.47 -0.38 9.08
C VAL A 123 5.38 0.80 10.05
N ASP A 124 4.32 0.90 10.85
CA ASP A 124 4.17 1.97 11.83
C ASP A 124 5.20 1.89 12.96
N LEU A 125 5.67 0.68 13.30
CA LEU A 125 6.78 0.50 14.24
C LEU A 125 8.08 1.10 13.68
N VAL A 126 8.43 0.75 12.44
CA VAL A 126 9.67 1.20 11.79
C VAL A 126 9.64 2.69 11.46
N THR A 127 8.50 3.20 11.02
CA THR A 127 8.37 4.63 10.66
C THR A 127 8.20 5.55 11.86
N GLY A 128 8.11 5.00 13.09
CA GLY A 128 7.98 5.75 14.33
C GLY A 128 6.57 6.26 14.63
N ALA A 129 5.56 5.77 13.92
CA ALA A 129 4.16 6.03 14.25
C ALA A 129 3.76 5.33 15.57
N ILE A 130 4.24 4.10 15.80
CA ILE A 130 4.21 3.45 17.12
C ILE A 130 5.36 4.01 17.95
N LYS A 131 5.02 4.70 19.06
CA LYS A 131 5.98 5.40 19.90
C LYS A 131 6.73 4.44 20.85
N SER A 132 7.96 4.79 21.17
CA SER A 132 8.85 3.97 22.01
C SER A 132 8.33 3.74 23.46
N ASN A 133 7.38 4.54 23.92
CA ASN A 133 6.76 4.40 25.25
C ASN A 133 5.49 3.53 25.22
N THR A 134 5.17 2.85 24.13
CA THR A 134 4.00 1.98 24.00
C THR A 134 4.33 0.53 24.36
N LYS A 135 3.31 -0.22 24.80
CA LYS A 135 3.45 -1.66 25.11
C LYS A 135 3.84 -2.48 23.87
N GLU A 136 3.28 -2.10 22.73
CA GLU A 136 3.53 -2.74 21.43
C GLU A 136 5.00 -2.60 21.03
N TYR A 137 5.56 -1.39 21.17
CA TYR A 137 6.97 -1.11 20.89
C TYR A 137 7.89 -1.94 21.82
N GLU A 138 7.64 -1.90 23.14
CA GLU A 138 8.45 -2.62 24.10
C GLU A 138 8.36 -4.15 23.92
N SER A 139 7.19 -4.68 23.53
CA SER A 139 7.03 -6.09 23.21
C SER A 139 7.85 -6.49 21.99
N ALA A 140 7.78 -5.72 20.90
CA ALA A 140 8.57 -5.96 19.69
C ALA A 140 10.08 -5.84 19.97
N LYS A 141 10.50 -4.87 20.80
CA LYS A 141 11.88 -4.69 21.22
C LYS A 141 12.43 -5.88 22.01
N LYS A 142 11.63 -6.45 22.92
CA LYS A 142 12.00 -7.67 23.65
C LYS A 142 12.25 -8.85 22.70
N ILE A 143 11.43 -9.00 21.67
CA ILE A 143 11.62 -10.02 20.64
C ILE A 143 12.92 -9.74 19.87
N ALA A 144 13.13 -8.49 19.41
CA ALA A 144 14.30 -8.09 18.65
C ALA A 144 15.62 -8.33 19.40
N ASN A 145 15.64 -8.18 20.73
CA ASN A 145 16.81 -8.42 21.57
C ASN A 145 17.34 -9.86 21.50
N ASN A 146 16.51 -10.83 21.08
CA ASN A 146 16.95 -12.20 20.84
C ASN A 146 17.73 -12.36 19.51
N TYR A 147 17.79 -11.32 18.69
CA TYR A 147 18.37 -11.32 17.36
C TYR A 147 19.39 -10.18 17.23
N SER A 148 20.61 -10.37 17.69
CA SER A 148 21.66 -9.33 17.77
C SER A 148 22.01 -8.62 16.46
N LYS A 149 21.64 -9.21 15.32
CA LYS A 149 21.88 -8.64 13.98
C LYS A 149 20.76 -7.71 13.49
N ILE A 150 19.65 -7.60 14.23
CA ILE A 150 18.53 -6.73 13.83
C ILE A 150 18.74 -5.35 14.45
N SER A 151 18.92 -4.35 13.59
CA SER A 151 18.88 -2.94 14.00
C SER A 151 17.45 -2.54 14.31
N PHE A 152 17.07 -2.48 15.57
CA PHE A 152 15.71 -2.15 15.99
C PHE A 152 15.53 -0.64 16.21
N PRO A 153 14.40 -0.03 15.75
CA PRO A 153 13.32 -0.64 14.97
C PRO A 153 13.59 -0.70 13.46
N ASN A 154 14.62 0.00 12.94
CA ASN A 154 14.82 0.25 11.51
C ASN A 154 15.00 -1.02 10.66
N GLY A 155 15.59 -2.05 11.23
CA GLY A 155 15.79 -3.35 10.57
C GLY A 155 14.67 -4.36 10.80
N TRP A 156 13.59 -3.99 11.51
CA TRP A 156 12.48 -4.89 11.79
C TRP A 156 11.72 -5.26 10.53
N LYS A 157 11.56 -6.55 10.26
CA LYS A 157 10.85 -7.07 9.07
C LYS A 157 9.50 -7.68 9.39
N ALA A 158 9.38 -8.29 10.56
CA ALA A 158 8.22 -9.05 11.00
C ALA A 158 6.97 -8.17 11.25
N ASN A 159 5.83 -8.82 11.50
CA ASN A 159 4.69 -8.13 12.09
C ASN A 159 4.99 -7.77 13.56
N ILE A 160 4.03 -7.12 14.25
CA ILE A 160 4.24 -6.65 15.62
C ILE A 160 4.50 -7.78 16.63
N ASN A 161 4.07 -9.02 16.32
CA ASN A 161 4.29 -10.21 17.14
C ASN A 161 5.57 -10.99 16.77
N GLY A 162 6.41 -10.46 15.89
CA GLY A 162 7.67 -11.11 15.48
C GLY A 162 7.51 -12.19 14.41
N VAL A 163 6.35 -12.31 13.78
CA VAL A 163 6.14 -13.26 12.69
C VAL A 163 6.60 -12.65 11.36
N ASP A 164 7.59 -13.30 10.73
CA ASP A 164 8.08 -12.93 9.40
C ASP A 164 7.17 -13.54 8.31
N PHE A 165 6.64 -12.70 7.44
CA PHE A 165 5.77 -13.12 6.32
C PHE A 165 6.51 -13.82 5.18
N LYS A 166 7.84 -13.91 5.21
CA LYS A 166 8.63 -14.55 4.15
C LYS A 166 8.26 -16.02 3.93
N ASN A 167 7.76 -16.70 4.96
CA ASN A 167 7.31 -18.09 4.92
C ASN A 167 5.80 -18.23 4.62
N PHE A 168 5.07 -17.12 4.58
CA PHE A 168 3.71 -17.09 4.09
C PHE A 168 3.74 -16.91 2.58
N GLN A 169 3.79 -18.02 1.84
CA GLN A 169 3.43 -17.95 0.43
C GLN A 169 1.96 -17.49 0.37
N PRO A 170 1.65 -16.36 -0.28
CA PRO A 170 0.26 -16.03 -0.53
C PRO A 170 -0.30 -17.20 -1.32
N PHE A 171 -1.35 -17.83 -0.80
CA PHE A 171 -2.16 -18.73 -1.59
C PHE A 171 -2.80 -17.91 -2.71
N CYS A 172 -2.07 -17.70 -3.77
CA CYS A 172 -2.64 -17.32 -5.06
C CYS A 172 -3.34 -18.56 -5.59
N LYS A 173 -4.51 -18.89 -5.04
CA LYS A 173 -5.50 -19.64 -5.80
C LYS A 173 -6.01 -18.65 -6.84
N VAL A 174 -5.46 -18.76 -8.03
CA VAL A 174 -6.13 -18.28 -9.24
C VAL A 174 -7.47 -19.01 -9.25
N LEU A 175 -8.55 -18.28 -8.97
CA LEU A 175 -9.92 -18.72 -9.21
C LEU A 175 -10.20 -18.68 -10.70
#